data_a9909fc8abab9686c6a1e6374f7f4a05
#
_entry.id   a9909fc8abab9686c6a1e6374f7f4a05
#
_cell.length_a   1.000
_cell.length_b   1.000
_cell.length_c   1.000
_cell.angle_alpha   90.00
_cell.angle_beta   90.00
_cell.angle_gamma   90.00
#
_symmetry.space_group_name_H-M   'P 1'
#
loop_
_entity.id
_entity.type
_entity.pdbx_description
1 polymer ?
#
loop_
_entity_poly.entity_id
_entity_poly.type
_entity_poly.pdbx_seq_one_letter_code
_entity_poly.pdbx_strand_id
1 'polypeptide(L)'
;MLYDEFNSYKNFAGADVFKNKATEKTDILKNLNPAFSAREYQKEALGRFYYYCEEYHQKLKPIHLMFNMATGSGKTLIMAANLLYFYQKGYRNFIFFTRLGNIIQKTKANFLDPSSKKYLFADKITLGGQEIKIKEVDNFEGVNEDDINIIFSTTALLHSRFNFARENVLTYEDFADKKIVLIADEAHNLSAETNAKIS
;
A
#
# COMPACT_ATOMS: atom_id res chain seq x y z
N MET A 1 23.77 -0.45 0.38
CA MET A 1 22.33 -0.03 0.46
C MET A 1 21.45 -1.08 -0.22
N LEU A 2 20.19 -1.25 0.21
CA LEU A 2 19.24 -2.23 -0.39
C LEU A 2 19.12 -2.08 -1.93
N TYR A 3 19.19 -0.86 -2.42
CA TYR A 3 19.17 -0.57 -3.86
C TYR A 3 20.36 -1.20 -4.59
N ASP A 4 21.55 -1.15 -4.03
CA ASP A 4 22.76 -1.70 -4.64
C ASP A 4 22.73 -3.23 -4.65
N GLU A 5 22.22 -3.83 -3.60
CA GLU A 5 22.03 -5.28 -3.51
C GLU A 5 21.04 -5.77 -4.57
N PHE A 6 19.94 -5.04 -4.77
CA PHE A 6 18.96 -5.37 -5.82
C PHE A 6 19.54 -5.20 -7.22
N ASN A 7 20.37 -4.19 -7.44
CA ASN A 7 21.05 -4.04 -8.72
C ASN A 7 22.08 -5.17 -8.96
N SER A 8 22.81 -5.57 -7.92
CA SER A 8 23.72 -6.72 -8.00
C SER A 8 22.95 -8.01 -8.33
N TYR A 9 21.81 -8.24 -7.67
CA TYR A 9 20.93 -9.36 -7.98
C TYR A 9 20.40 -9.30 -9.42
N LYS A 10 19.96 -8.13 -9.88
CA LYS A 10 19.50 -7.91 -11.26
C LYS A 10 20.60 -8.21 -12.30
N ASN A 11 21.84 -7.80 -12.03
CA ASN A 11 22.97 -8.08 -12.90
C ASN A 11 23.27 -9.58 -12.98
N PHE A 12 23.09 -10.32 -11.90
CA PHE A 12 23.29 -11.77 -11.85
C PHE A 12 22.12 -12.54 -12.48
N ALA A 13 20.89 -12.21 -12.13
CA ALA A 13 19.69 -12.97 -12.49
C ALA A 13 19.04 -12.53 -13.82
N GLY A 14 19.54 -11.43 -14.42
CA GLY A 14 19.06 -10.89 -15.69
C GLY A 14 18.27 -9.58 -15.57
N ALA A 15 18.31 -8.79 -16.64
CA ALA A 15 17.81 -7.41 -16.67
C ALA A 15 16.30 -7.30 -16.31
N ASP A 16 15.52 -8.31 -16.64
CA ASP A 16 14.06 -8.28 -16.46
C ASP A 16 13.57 -9.08 -15.24
N VAL A 17 14.47 -9.57 -14.40
CA VAL A 17 14.13 -10.43 -13.25
C VAL A 17 13.01 -9.85 -12.36
N PHE A 18 13.06 -8.56 -12.05
CA PHE A 18 12.01 -7.91 -11.24
C PHE A 18 10.73 -7.67 -12.03
N LYS A 19 10.82 -7.31 -13.30
CA LYS A 19 9.62 -7.15 -14.14
C LYS A 19 8.87 -8.46 -14.30
N ASN A 20 9.59 -9.57 -14.46
CA ASN A 20 9.02 -10.90 -14.53
C ASN A 20 8.30 -11.26 -13.23
N LYS A 21 8.91 -11.00 -12.07
CA LYS A 21 8.25 -11.18 -10.76
C LYS A 21 6.96 -10.38 -10.62
N ALA A 22 6.91 -9.16 -11.14
CA ALA A 22 5.69 -8.38 -11.14
C ALA A 22 4.61 -8.96 -12.06
N THR A 23 5.00 -9.42 -13.25
CA THR A 23 4.07 -10.01 -14.22
C THR A 23 3.53 -11.38 -13.80
N GLU A 24 4.27 -12.13 -13.01
CA GLU A 24 3.83 -13.38 -12.39
C GLU A 24 2.66 -13.18 -11.41
N LYS A 25 2.52 -12.00 -10.81
CA LYS A 25 1.39 -11.65 -9.93
C LYS A 25 0.12 -11.29 -10.74
N THR A 26 -0.28 -12.19 -11.61
CA THR A 26 -1.40 -11.99 -12.54
C THR A 26 -2.70 -11.64 -11.84
N ASP A 27 -2.95 -12.23 -10.66
CA ASP A 27 -4.16 -11.96 -9.88
C ASP A 27 -4.21 -10.53 -9.34
N ILE A 28 -3.05 -9.93 -9.05
CA ILE A 28 -2.97 -8.53 -8.65
C ILE A 28 -3.22 -7.65 -9.88
N LEU A 29 -2.51 -7.89 -10.96
CA LEU A 29 -2.57 -7.07 -12.16
C LEU A 29 -3.97 -7.08 -12.82
N LYS A 30 -4.67 -8.21 -12.82
CA LYS A 30 -6.04 -8.34 -13.36
C LYS A 30 -7.06 -7.54 -12.56
N ASN A 31 -6.81 -7.29 -11.28
CA ASN A 31 -7.69 -6.55 -10.40
C ASN A 31 -7.39 -5.04 -10.37
N LEU A 32 -6.39 -4.59 -11.12
CA LEU A 32 -6.20 -3.17 -11.41
C LEU A 32 -7.05 -2.77 -12.62
N ASN A 33 -7.38 -1.48 -12.70
CA ASN A 33 -8.18 -0.95 -13.81
C ASN A 33 -7.42 -1.15 -15.13
N PRO A 34 -8.02 -1.83 -16.12
CA PRO A 34 -7.38 -2.13 -17.41
C PRO A 34 -7.01 -0.88 -18.21
N ALA A 35 -7.60 0.28 -17.92
CA ALA A 35 -7.20 1.55 -18.52
C ALA A 35 -5.80 2.03 -18.09
N PHE A 36 -5.25 1.46 -17.02
CA PHE A 36 -3.93 1.82 -16.46
C PHE A 36 -2.97 0.63 -16.50
N SER A 37 -2.46 0.31 -17.66
CA SER A 37 -1.40 -0.71 -17.76
C SER A 37 -0.14 -0.24 -17.02
N ALA A 38 0.42 -1.12 -16.18
CA ALA A 38 1.66 -0.83 -15.47
C ALA A 38 2.82 -0.63 -16.46
N ARG A 39 3.50 0.50 -16.37
CA ARG A 39 4.70 0.81 -17.17
C ARG A 39 5.88 -0.03 -16.70
N GLU A 40 6.90 -0.18 -17.53
CA GLU A 40 8.06 -1.03 -17.25
C GLU A 40 8.75 -0.69 -15.92
N TYR A 41 8.94 0.60 -15.63
CA TYR A 41 9.53 1.01 -14.34
C TYR A 41 8.61 0.74 -13.13
N GLN A 42 7.29 0.74 -13.32
CA GLN A 42 6.34 0.37 -12.28
C GLN A 42 6.36 -1.14 -12.03
N LYS A 43 6.44 -1.94 -13.09
CA LYS A 43 6.63 -3.39 -12.96
C LYS A 43 7.94 -3.70 -12.23
N GLU A 44 9.02 -3.01 -12.58
CA GLU A 44 10.29 -3.18 -11.89
C GLU A 44 10.19 -2.81 -10.41
N ALA A 45 9.55 -1.68 -10.07
CA ALA A 45 9.35 -1.27 -8.68
C ALA A 45 8.50 -2.29 -7.89
N LEU A 46 7.41 -2.77 -8.47
CA LEU A 46 6.59 -3.82 -7.86
C LEU A 46 7.35 -5.14 -7.71
N GLY A 47 8.12 -5.54 -8.72
CA GLY A 47 8.90 -6.77 -8.65
C GLY A 47 10.00 -6.73 -7.59
N ARG A 48 10.68 -5.58 -7.41
CA ARG A 48 11.63 -5.37 -6.30
C ARG A 48 10.93 -5.49 -4.94
N PHE A 49 9.74 -4.92 -4.82
CA PHE A 49 8.92 -5.03 -3.62
C PHE A 49 8.52 -6.48 -3.33
N TYR A 50 8.02 -7.22 -4.32
CA TYR A 50 7.64 -8.63 -4.15
C TYR A 50 8.85 -9.49 -3.79
N TYR A 51 9.98 -9.28 -4.45
CA TYR A 51 11.22 -9.96 -4.11
C TYR A 51 11.62 -9.70 -2.65
N TYR A 52 11.59 -8.45 -2.20
CA TYR A 52 11.87 -8.12 -0.82
C TYR A 52 10.92 -8.83 0.15
N CYS A 53 9.63 -8.78 -0.12
CA CYS A 53 8.65 -9.37 0.78
C CYS A 53 8.66 -10.89 0.81
N GLU A 54 9.01 -11.55 -0.29
CA GLU A 54 8.89 -13.00 -0.41
C GLU A 54 10.23 -13.73 -0.27
N GLU A 55 11.28 -13.24 -0.91
CA GLU A 55 12.53 -13.99 -1.09
C GLU A 55 13.73 -13.40 -0.36
N TYR A 56 13.76 -12.10 -0.13
CA TYR A 56 14.91 -11.46 0.50
C TYR A 56 15.10 -11.92 1.94
N HIS A 57 16.29 -12.47 2.27
CA HIS A 57 16.52 -13.14 3.54
C HIS A 57 16.85 -12.22 4.71
N GLN A 58 17.37 -11.01 4.44
CA GLN A 58 17.81 -10.06 5.48
C GLN A 58 16.73 -9.00 5.79
N LYS A 59 15.45 -9.40 5.78
CA LYS A 59 14.33 -8.49 6.08
C LYS A 59 14.40 -7.96 7.51
N LEU A 60 14.34 -6.66 7.64
CA LEU A 60 14.10 -6.02 8.92
C LEU A 60 12.62 -6.14 9.30
N LYS A 61 12.32 -6.23 10.58
CA LYS A 61 10.97 -6.20 11.13
C LYS A 61 10.85 -5.08 12.16
N PRO A 62 9.83 -4.24 12.09
CA PRO A 62 8.82 -4.17 11.02
C PRO A 62 9.42 -3.82 9.66
N ILE A 63 8.72 -4.18 8.57
CA ILE A 63 9.16 -3.90 7.20
C ILE A 63 8.85 -2.43 6.88
N HIS A 64 9.90 -1.66 6.59
CA HIS A 64 9.78 -0.27 6.13
C HIS A 64 10.39 -0.17 4.73
N LEU A 65 9.57 0.15 3.73
CA LEU A 65 10.00 0.29 2.35
C LEU A 65 9.56 1.63 1.78
N MET A 66 10.45 2.25 1.04
CA MET A 66 10.18 3.50 0.35
C MET A 66 10.31 3.33 -1.17
N PHE A 67 9.27 3.71 -1.90
CA PHE A 67 9.30 3.82 -3.35
C PHE A 67 9.73 5.24 -3.73
N ASN A 68 10.99 5.37 -4.15
CA ASN A 68 11.48 6.64 -4.67
C ASN A 68 11.11 6.79 -6.14
N MET A 69 10.05 7.52 -6.40
CA MET A 69 9.47 7.70 -7.74
C MET A 69 9.13 9.17 -7.98
N ALA A 70 9.36 9.66 -9.20
CA ALA A 70 9.06 11.04 -9.58
C ALA A 70 7.56 11.38 -9.42
N THR A 71 7.25 12.66 -9.26
CA THR A 71 5.86 13.15 -9.29
C THR A 71 5.22 12.82 -10.64
N GLY A 72 3.97 12.37 -10.64
CA GLY A 72 3.28 11.98 -11.88
C GLY A 72 3.66 10.59 -12.43
N SER A 73 4.58 9.86 -11.79
CA SER A 73 4.99 8.52 -12.23
C SER A 73 3.96 7.41 -11.92
N GLY A 74 2.82 7.76 -11.32
CA GLY A 74 1.78 6.78 -10.96
C GLY A 74 2.04 6.03 -9.67
N LYS A 75 2.63 6.66 -8.66
CA LYS A 75 2.79 6.10 -7.30
C LYS A 75 1.50 5.51 -6.75
N THR A 76 0.36 6.14 -7.04
CA THR A 76 -0.95 5.68 -6.56
C THR A 76 -1.33 4.30 -7.13
N LEU A 77 -0.90 3.97 -8.36
CA LEU A 77 -1.09 2.63 -8.93
C LEU A 77 -0.26 1.59 -8.19
N ILE A 78 0.96 1.93 -7.79
CA ILE A 78 1.80 1.07 -6.94
C ILE A 78 1.12 0.82 -5.59
N MET A 79 0.55 1.86 -4.97
CA MET A 79 -0.21 1.72 -3.72
C MET A 79 -1.41 0.80 -3.89
N ALA A 80 -2.17 0.93 -4.98
CA ALA A 80 -3.31 0.05 -5.28
C ALA A 80 -2.87 -1.42 -5.44
N ALA A 81 -1.78 -1.66 -6.18
CA ALA A 81 -1.21 -3.01 -6.32
C ALA A 81 -0.75 -3.59 -4.97
N ASN A 82 -0.15 -2.76 -4.12
CA ASN A 82 0.29 -3.19 -2.79
C ASN A 82 -0.88 -3.51 -1.85
N LEU A 83 -2.01 -2.79 -1.94
CA LEU A 83 -3.24 -3.15 -1.21
C LEU A 83 -3.68 -4.58 -1.55
N LEU A 84 -3.79 -4.88 -2.84
CA LEU A 84 -4.19 -6.21 -3.32
C LEU A 84 -3.19 -7.30 -2.91
N TYR A 85 -1.89 -6.98 -2.98
CA TYR A 85 -0.83 -7.89 -2.54
C TYR A 85 -0.93 -8.23 -1.05
N PHE A 86 -1.05 -7.22 -0.19
CA PHE A 86 -1.16 -7.45 1.24
C PHE A 86 -2.48 -8.14 1.61
N TYR A 87 -3.57 -7.88 0.87
CA TYR A 87 -4.80 -8.65 1.04
C TYR A 87 -4.57 -10.15 0.81
N GLN A 88 -3.86 -10.54 -0.26
CA GLN A 88 -3.48 -11.94 -0.50
C GLN A 88 -2.59 -12.53 0.62
N LYS A 89 -1.83 -11.69 1.33
CA LYS A 89 -1.01 -12.09 2.48
C LYS A 89 -1.80 -12.11 3.81
N GLY A 90 -3.11 -11.93 3.76
CA GLY A 90 -4.00 -12.01 4.92
C GLY A 90 -4.13 -10.70 5.72
N TYR A 91 -3.69 -9.58 5.17
CA TYR A 91 -3.96 -8.26 5.75
C TYR A 91 -5.33 -7.75 5.28
N ARG A 92 -6.06 -7.13 6.20
CA ARG A 92 -7.39 -6.57 5.93
C ARG A 92 -7.50 -5.09 6.26
N ASN A 93 -6.63 -4.62 7.15
CA ASN A 93 -6.68 -3.29 7.72
C ASN A 93 -5.52 -2.44 7.20
N PHE A 94 -5.86 -1.27 6.68
CA PHE A 94 -4.91 -0.37 6.02
C PHE A 94 -5.11 1.05 6.52
N ILE A 95 -4.03 1.79 6.68
CA ILE A 95 -4.08 3.22 6.99
C ILE A 95 -3.32 3.94 5.89
N PHE A 96 -4.06 4.73 5.11
CA PHE A 96 -3.46 5.68 4.18
C PHE A 96 -3.32 7.03 4.85
N PHE A 97 -2.14 7.60 4.82
CA PHE A 97 -1.94 8.92 5.36
C PHE A 97 -0.99 9.78 4.52
N THR A 98 -1.20 11.08 4.58
CA THR A 98 -0.41 12.09 3.88
C THR A 98 -0.45 13.41 4.66
N ARG A 99 0.43 14.33 4.32
CA ARG A 99 0.45 15.65 4.96
C ARG A 99 -0.75 16.51 4.57
N LEU A 100 -1.23 16.41 3.33
CA LEU A 100 -2.21 17.31 2.73
C LEU A 100 -3.59 16.67 2.56
N GLY A 101 -4.63 17.30 3.10
CA GLY A 101 -6.01 16.81 3.01
C GLY A 101 -6.56 16.69 1.58
N ASN A 102 -6.13 17.55 0.65
CA ASN A 102 -6.54 17.48 -0.76
C ASN A 102 -6.03 16.22 -1.47
N ILE A 103 -4.89 15.67 -1.03
CA ILE A 103 -4.35 14.41 -1.54
C ILE A 103 -5.24 13.25 -1.06
N ILE A 104 -5.72 13.31 0.19
CA ILE A 104 -6.66 12.32 0.72
C ILE A 104 -7.89 12.22 -0.18
N GLN A 105 -8.54 13.33 -0.50
CA GLN A 105 -9.75 13.32 -1.33
C GLN A 105 -9.50 12.74 -2.72
N LYS A 106 -8.37 13.08 -3.34
CA LYS A 106 -7.98 12.50 -4.62
C LYS A 106 -7.72 11.00 -4.53
N THR A 107 -7.06 10.55 -3.47
CA THR A 107 -6.77 9.12 -3.29
C THR A 107 -8.04 8.33 -2.96
N LYS A 108 -8.96 8.89 -2.16
CA LYS A 108 -10.28 8.30 -1.93
C LYS A 108 -11.02 8.11 -3.25
N ALA A 109 -11.12 9.14 -4.09
CA ALA A 109 -11.76 9.03 -5.40
C ALA A 109 -11.11 7.94 -6.28
N ASN A 110 -9.78 7.82 -6.24
CA ASN A 110 -9.06 6.80 -7.01
C ASN A 110 -9.26 5.37 -6.48
N PHE A 111 -9.55 5.21 -5.19
CA PHE A 111 -9.65 3.90 -4.54
C PHE A 111 -11.09 3.45 -4.32
N LEU A 112 -12.02 4.37 -4.14
CA LEU A 112 -13.37 4.06 -3.65
C LEU A 112 -14.48 4.39 -4.64
N ASP A 113 -14.21 5.25 -5.64
CA ASP A 113 -15.25 5.73 -6.57
C ASP A 113 -15.07 5.16 -7.97
N PRO A 114 -15.84 4.11 -8.35
CA PRO A 114 -15.78 3.53 -9.67
C PRO A 114 -16.16 4.50 -10.81
N SER A 115 -16.86 5.59 -10.50
CA SER A 115 -17.22 6.62 -11.50
C SER A 115 -16.06 7.59 -11.78
N SER A 116 -15.04 7.58 -10.95
CA SER A 116 -13.85 8.41 -11.13
C SER A 116 -13.05 7.97 -12.37
N LYS A 117 -12.72 8.92 -13.24
CA LYS A 117 -11.80 8.67 -14.38
C LYS A 117 -10.42 8.12 -13.98
N LYS A 118 -10.07 8.21 -12.71
CA LYS A 118 -8.81 7.74 -12.15
C LYS A 118 -8.98 6.59 -11.17
N TYR A 119 -10.14 5.93 -11.18
CA TYR A 119 -10.35 4.73 -10.38
C TYR A 119 -9.35 3.64 -10.77
N LEU A 120 -8.69 3.05 -9.78
CA LEU A 120 -7.49 2.25 -10.00
C LEU A 120 -7.73 0.74 -10.01
N PHE A 121 -8.93 0.30 -9.72
CA PHE A 121 -9.25 -1.12 -9.63
C PHE A 121 -10.16 -1.56 -10.76
N ALA A 122 -10.26 -2.86 -10.98
CA ALA A 122 -11.27 -3.44 -11.86
C ALA A 122 -12.68 -3.22 -11.28
N ASP A 123 -13.69 -3.27 -12.13
CA ASP A 123 -15.11 -3.12 -11.72
C ASP A 123 -15.50 -4.12 -10.63
N LYS A 124 -14.93 -5.32 -10.70
CA LYS A 124 -15.03 -6.36 -9.68
C LYS A 124 -13.64 -6.83 -9.32
N ILE A 125 -13.30 -6.73 -8.03
CA ILE A 125 -12.02 -7.21 -7.52
C ILE A 125 -12.24 -8.65 -7.03
N THR A 126 -11.54 -9.61 -7.63
CA THR A 126 -11.64 -11.02 -7.25
C THR A 126 -10.26 -11.55 -6.88
N LEU A 127 -10.07 -11.90 -5.62
CA LEU A 127 -8.82 -12.46 -5.11
C LEU A 127 -9.12 -13.74 -4.32
N GLY A 128 -8.33 -14.79 -4.57
CA GLY A 128 -8.54 -16.06 -3.90
C GLY A 128 -9.91 -16.71 -4.19
N GLY A 129 -10.54 -16.38 -5.31
CA GLY A 129 -11.87 -16.88 -5.68
C GLY A 129 -13.04 -16.12 -5.03
N GLN A 130 -12.78 -15.08 -4.24
CA GLN A 130 -13.81 -14.26 -3.59
C GLN A 130 -13.85 -12.86 -4.20
N GLU A 131 -15.05 -12.31 -4.37
CA GLU A 131 -15.25 -10.90 -4.69
C GLU A 131 -15.08 -10.09 -3.42
N ILE A 132 -14.20 -9.10 -3.46
CA ILE A 132 -13.87 -8.24 -2.33
C ILE A 132 -14.18 -6.78 -2.64
N LYS A 133 -14.39 -5.98 -1.61
CA LYS A 133 -14.62 -4.54 -1.71
C LYS A 133 -13.54 -3.77 -0.97
N ILE A 134 -13.32 -2.54 -1.38
CA ILE A 134 -12.47 -1.60 -0.66
C ILE A 134 -13.40 -0.62 0.03
N LYS A 135 -13.29 -0.51 1.36
CA LYS A 135 -14.18 0.31 2.19
C LYS A 135 -13.39 1.29 3.02
N GLU A 136 -13.86 2.52 3.06
CA GLU A 136 -13.41 3.48 4.06
C GLU A 136 -14.05 3.16 5.41
N VAL A 137 -13.25 3.20 6.46
CA VAL A 137 -13.69 2.98 7.85
C VAL A 137 -13.06 4.02 8.77
N ASP A 138 -13.67 4.30 9.89
CA ASP A 138 -13.16 5.23 10.89
C ASP A 138 -12.26 4.56 11.92
N ASN A 139 -12.50 3.28 12.19
CA ASN A 139 -11.73 2.39 13.06
C ASN A 139 -11.81 0.95 12.52
N PHE A 140 -11.12 0.01 13.15
CA PHE A 140 -11.12 -1.40 12.76
C PHE A 140 -11.96 -2.32 13.65
N GLU A 141 -12.89 -1.77 14.42
CA GLU A 141 -13.82 -2.55 15.23
C GLU A 141 -15.03 -2.99 14.39
N GLY A 142 -15.39 -4.26 14.48
CA GLY A 142 -16.57 -4.80 13.80
C GLY A 142 -16.56 -4.69 12.26
N VAL A 143 -15.40 -4.48 11.66
CA VAL A 143 -15.27 -4.40 10.19
C VAL A 143 -15.43 -5.77 9.55
N ASN A 144 -15.80 -5.78 8.27
CA ASN A 144 -15.86 -7.03 7.50
C ASN A 144 -14.44 -7.53 7.20
N GLU A 145 -14.13 -8.73 7.68
CA GLU A 145 -12.83 -9.38 7.49
C GLU A 145 -12.61 -9.94 6.07
N ASP A 146 -13.63 -9.98 5.23
CA ASP A 146 -13.51 -10.37 3.82
C ASP A 146 -13.14 -9.19 2.91
N ASP A 147 -13.23 -7.96 3.39
CA ASP A 147 -12.98 -6.75 2.61
C ASP A 147 -11.63 -6.09 2.96
N ILE A 148 -11.21 -5.17 2.12
CA ILE A 148 -10.11 -4.24 2.40
C ILE A 148 -10.69 -3.03 3.13
N ASN A 149 -10.31 -2.84 4.40
CA ASN A 149 -10.76 -1.74 5.23
C ASN A 149 -9.66 -0.68 5.32
N ILE A 150 -9.96 0.55 4.89
CA ILE A 150 -8.95 1.63 4.83
C ILE A 150 -9.40 2.82 5.68
N ILE A 151 -8.52 3.27 6.56
CA ILE A 151 -8.61 4.56 7.22
C ILE A 151 -7.80 5.57 6.41
N PHE A 152 -8.42 6.69 6.05
CA PHE A 152 -7.72 7.81 5.42
C PHE A 152 -7.50 8.92 6.44
N SER A 153 -6.27 9.38 6.58
CA SER A 153 -5.93 10.39 7.58
C SER A 153 -4.86 11.36 7.09
N THR A 154 -4.81 12.54 7.68
CA THR A 154 -3.60 13.36 7.60
C THR A 154 -2.62 12.93 8.68
N THR A 155 -1.32 13.21 8.46
CA THR A 155 -0.28 12.95 9.48
C THR A 155 -0.61 13.62 10.80
N ALA A 156 -1.10 14.87 10.78
CA ALA A 156 -1.48 15.61 11.97
C ALA A 156 -2.66 14.97 12.71
N LEU A 157 -3.70 14.53 11.97
CA LEU A 157 -4.86 13.89 12.57
C LEU A 157 -4.50 12.51 13.13
N LEU A 158 -3.69 11.73 12.42
CA LEU A 158 -3.21 10.44 12.89
C LEU A 158 -2.42 10.58 14.20
N HIS A 159 -1.50 11.56 14.25
CA HIS A 159 -0.75 11.89 15.46
C HIS A 159 -1.67 12.31 16.63
N SER A 160 -2.70 13.13 16.33
CA SER A 160 -3.69 13.53 17.35
C SER A 160 -4.48 12.34 17.87
N ARG A 161 -4.90 11.42 17.01
CA ARG A 161 -5.65 10.21 17.40
C ARG A 161 -4.84 9.33 18.35
N PHE A 162 -3.55 9.18 18.13
CA PHE A 162 -2.67 8.39 19.00
C PHE A 162 -2.36 9.05 20.34
N ASN A 163 -2.34 10.38 20.42
CA ASN A 163 -2.01 11.08 21.66
C ASN A 163 -3.23 11.36 22.54
N PHE A 164 -4.43 11.40 21.98
CA PHE A 164 -5.67 11.70 22.69
C PHE A 164 -6.69 10.60 22.41
N ALA A 165 -6.64 9.54 23.22
CA ALA A 165 -7.61 8.46 23.15
C ALA A 165 -9.03 9.00 23.35
N ARG A 166 -9.89 8.80 22.37
CA ARG A 166 -11.33 9.06 22.43
C ARG A 166 -12.05 7.76 22.08
N GLU A 167 -13.24 7.56 22.57
CA GLU A 167 -14.07 6.41 22.19
C GLU A 167 -14.25 6.36 20.66
N ASN A 168 -14.18 5.16 20.10
CA ASN A 168 -14.31 4.87 18.66
C ASN A 168 -13.22 5.47 17.75
N VAL A 169 -12.00 5.66 18.25
CA VAL A 169 -10.86 6.14 17.47
C VAL A 169 -9.75 5.09 17.50
N LEU A 170 -9.01 5.00 16.42
CA LEU A 170 -7.82 4.15 16.28
C LEU A 170 -6.86 4.35 17.46
N THR A 171 -6.52 3.28 18.16
CA THR A 171 -5.64 3.28 19.33
C THR A 171 -4.37 2.49 19.08
N TYR A 172 -3.38 2.59 19.98
CA TYR A 172 -2.19 1.73 19.92
C TYR A 172 -2.52 0.24 20.11
N GLU A 173 -3.59 -0.08 20.82
CA GLU A 173 -4.06 -1.45 21.04
C GLU A 173 -4.48 -2.11 19.72
N ASP A 174 -5.07 -1.34 18.81
CA ASP A 174 -5.40 -1.84 17.47
C ASP A 174 -4.19 -2.35 16.70
N PHE A 175 -2.99 -1.81 16.95
CA PHE A 175 -1.76 -2.28 16.31
C PHE A 175 -1.18 -3.53 16.97
N ALA A 176 -1.48 -3.78 18.24
CA ALA A 176 -1.03 -4.98 18.93
C ALA A 176 -1.79 -6.23 18.47
N ASP A 177 -3.09 -6.09 18.22
CA ASP A 177 -3.99 -7.21 17.97
C ASP A 177 -4.30 -7.43 16.49
N LYS A 178 -4.09 -6.43 15.63
CA LYS A 178 -4.46 -6.48 14.22
C LYS A 178 -3.27 -6.34 13.28
N LYS A 179 -3.29 -7.08 12.19
CA LYS A 179 -2.34 -6.90 11.09
C LYS A 179 -2.70 -5.64 10.31
N ILE A 180 -1.91 -4.59 10.44
CA ILE A 180 -2.15 -3.30 9.79
C ILE A 180 -1.02 -3.00 8.81
N VAL A 181 -1.38 -2.47 7.64
CA VAL A 181 -0.45 -1.92 6.65
C VAL A 181 -0.56 -0.40 6.63
N LEU A 182 0.57 0.26 6.82
CA LEU A 182 0.68 1.71 6.73
C LEU A 182 1.13 2.11 5.32
N ILE A 183 0.39 3.00 4.68
CA ILE A 183 0.70 3.54 3.36
C ILE A 183 0.83 5.06 3.47
N ALA A 184 2.04 5.57 3.32
CA ALA A 184 2.31 7.00 3.35
C ALA A 184 2.55 7.54 1.94
N ASP A 185 1.82 8.58 1.54
CA ASP A 185 2.20 9.37 0.37
C ASP A 185 3.08 10.54 0.79
N GLU A 186 4.09 10.84 -0.03
CA GLU A 186 5.12 11.86 0.25
C GLU A 186 5.86 11.64 1.59
N ALA A 187 6.27 10.41 1.86
CA ALA A 187 6.92 10.01 3.11
C ALA A 187 8.19 10.82 3.46
N HIS A 188 8.85 11.44 2.46
CA HIS A 188 9.99 12.32 2.68
C HIS A 188 9.65 13.60 3.49
N ASN A 189 8.37 13.93 3.61
CA ASN A 189 7.87 15.04 4.43
C ASN A 189 7.51 14.62 5.88
N LEU A 190 7.68 13.34 6.23
CA LEU A 190 7.46 12.87 7.60
C LEU A 190 8.62 13.32 8.49
N SER A 191 8.31 13.96 9.61
CA SER A 191 9.35 14.33 10.59
C SER A 191 9.95 13.08 11.25
N ALA A 192 11.18 13.20 11.76
CA ALA A 192 11.84 12.12 12.49
C ALA A 192 10.98 11.63 13.69
N GLU A 193 10.26 12.55 14.35
CA GLU A 193 9.35 12.22 15.45
C GLU A 193 8.14 11.38 15.01
N THR A 194 7.59 11.65 13.82
CA THR A 194 6.49 10.85 13.26
C THR A 194 6.97 9.45 12.89
N ASN A 195 8.16 9.35 12.30
CA ASN A 195 8.76 8.05 11.98
C ASN A 195 9.04 7.21 13.24
N ALA A 196 9.54 7.82 14.31
CA ALA A 196 9.84 7.13 15.57
C ALA A 196 8.56 6.60 16.29
N LYS A 197 7.39 7.20 16.05
CA LYS A 197 6.11 6.76 16.64
C LYS A 197 5.38 5.70 15.81
N ILE A 198 5.75 5.54 14.55
CA ILE A 198 5.15 4.57 13.62
C ILE A 198 6.01 3.30 13.54
N SER A 199 7.27 3.38 13.99
CA SER A 199 8.20 2.24 14.09
C SER A 199 8.02 1.48 15.38
#